data_925427853bc882a44c8c2a655e0935ec
#
_entry.id   925427853bc882a44c8c2a655e0935ec
#
_cell.length_a   1.000
_cell.length_b   1.000
_cell.length_c   1.000
_cell.angle_alpha   90.00
_cell.angle_beta   90.00
_cell.angle_gamma   90.00
#
_symmetry.space_group_name_H-M   'P 1'
#
loop_
_entity.id
_entity.type
_entity.pdbx_description
1 polymer ?
#
loop_
_entity_poly.entity_id
_entity_poly.type
_entity_poly.pdbx_seq_one_letter_code
_entity_poly.pdbx_strand_id
1 'polypeptide(L)'
;LELTPEMEQASDASSPYEKLVNKERMTLIHRLMNKLPEKQRLIMQLRDIEGKSYKEIAAVLSLTEEQVKVNLFRARQKVKQTFIDIEGYGL
;
A
#
# COMPACT_ATOMS: atom_id res chain seq x y z
N LEU A 1 -28.22 6.90 -10.95
CA LEU A 1 -27.23 7.94 -10.66
C LEU A 1 -25.83 7.37 -10.80
N GLU A 2 -25.08 7.88 -11.73
CA GLU A 2 -23.70 7.42 -11.85
C GLU A 2 -22.82 8.15 -10.86
N LEU A 3 -21.83 7.43 -10.38
CA LEU A 3 -20.83 8.01 -9.52
C LEU A 3 -19.85 8.77 -10.37
N THR A 4 -19.75 10.04 -10.12
CA THR A 4 -18.80 10.90 -10.80
C THR A 4 -17.53 11.00 -9.96
N PRO A 5 -16.42 11.44 -10.56
CA PRO A 5 -15.21 11.68 -9.76
C PRO A 5 -15.46 12.63 -8.60
N GLU A 6 -16.34 13.60 -8.80
CA GLU A 6 -16.66 14.54 -7.74
C GLU A 6 -17.35 13.84 -6.58
N MET A 7 -18.21 12.87 -6.87
CA MET A 7 -18.88 12.13 -5.82
C MET A 7 -17.90 11.25 -5.06
N GLU A 8 -16.94 10.67 -5.77
CA GLU A 8 -15.91 9.90 -5.12
C GLU A 8 -15.06 10.78 -4.21
N GLN A 9 -14.75 11.98 -4.67
CA GLN A 9 -14.02 12.93 -3.84
C GLN A 9 -14.86 13.38 -2.65
N ALA A 10 -16.16 13.53 -2.87
CA ALA A 10 -17.03 13.90 -1.78
C ALA A 10 -17.05 12.81 -0.69
N SER A 11 -16.85 11.56 -1.08
CA SER A 11 -16.79 10.49 -0.10
C SER A 11 -15.53 10.59 0.75
N ASP A 12 -14.53 11.32 0.27
CA ASP A 12 -13.35 11.60 1.06
C ASP A 12 -13.62 12.64 2.15
N ALA A 13 -14.78 13.26 2.08
CA ALA A 13 -15.19 14.16 3.16
C ALA A 13 -15.68 13.34 4.35
N SER A 14 -14.91 12.35 4.73
CA SER A 14 -15.17 11.57 5.93
C SER A 14 -15.02 12.48 7.14
N SER A 15 -15.58 12.04 8.26
CA SER A 15 -15.48 12.80 9.48
C SER A 15 -14.02 13.02 9.88
N PRO A 16 -13.72 14.04 10.66
CA PRO A 16 -12.36 14.24 11.16
C PRO A 16 -11.81 12.99 11.87
N TYR A 17 -12.68 12.27 12.57
CA TYR A 17 -12.27 11.06 13.27
C TYR A 17 -11.83 9.99 12.26
N GLU A 18 -12.61 9.79 11.22
CA GLU A 18 -12.27 8.79 10.19
C GLU A 18 -10.97 9.13 9.48
N LYS A 19 -10.77 10.41 9.20
CA LYS A 19 -9.52 10.86 8.56
C LYS A 19 -8.32 10.60 9.46
N LEU A 20 -8.47 10.84 10.75
CA LEU A 20 -7.40 10.58 11.69
C LEU A 20 -7.07 9.09 11.76
N VAL A 21 -8.08 8.24 11.84
CA VAL A 21 -7.89 6.80 11.91
C VAL A 21 -7.18 6.31 10.65
N ASN A 22 -7.62 6.79 9.48
CA ASN A 22 -6.99 6.39 8.22
C ASN A 22 -5.55 6.85 8.14
N LYS A 23 -5.26 8.05 8.65
CA LYS A 23 -3.90 8.55 8.68
C LYS A 23 -3.02 7.69 9.58
N GLU A 24 -3.53 7.29 10.72
CA GLU A 24 -2.78 6.45 11.65
C GLU A 24 -2.50 5.07 11.03
N ARG A 25 -3.47 4.51 10.33
CA ARG A 25 -3.28 3.23 9.65
C ARG A 25 -2.23 3.33 8.56
N MET A 26 -2.27 4.41 7.77
CA MET A 26 -1.27 4.62 6.73
C MET A 26 0.12 4.79 7.33
N THR A 27 0.22 5.50 8.45
CA THR A 27 1.49 5.65 9.14
C THR A 27 2.03 4.29 9.58
N LEU A 28 1.16 3.45 10.11
CA LEU A 28 1.56 2.11 10.52
C LEU A 28 2.02 1.29 9.32
N ILE A 29 1.27 1.33 8.23
CA ILE A 29 1.64 0.61 7.02
C ILE A 29 3.01 1.05 6.52
N HIS A 30 3.28 2.35 6.51
CA HIS A 30 4.59 2.85 6.10
C HIS A 30 5.70 2.34 7.03
N ARG A 31 5.46 2.26 8.31
CA ARG A 31 6.43 1.69 9.23
C ARG A 31 6.72 0.23 8.92
N LEU A 32 5.65 -0.53 8.63
CA LEU A 32 5.81 -1.93 8.30
C LEU A 32 6.55 -2.11 6.98
N MET A 33 6.27 -1.25 6.00
CA MET A 33 6.98 -1.27 4.74
C MET A 33 8.47 -1.03 4.94
N ASN A 34 8.83 -0.13 5.85
CA ASN A 34 10.22 0.19 6.11
C ASN A 34 10.99 -0.97 6.71
N LYS A 35 10.30 -1.98 7.21
CA LYS A 35 10.94 -3.20 7.74
C LYS A 35 11.13 -4.27 6.69
N LEU A 36 10.59 -4.07 5.49
CA LEU A 36 10.75 -5.03 4.40
C LEU A 36 12.16 -4.97 3.82
N PRO A 37 12.63 -6.07 3.21
CA PRO A 37 13.84 -6.00 2.40
C PRO A 37 13.70 -4.88 1.37
N GLU A 38 14.79 -4.23 1.04
CA GLU A 38 14.76 -3.03 0.21
C GLU A 38 14.01 -3.24 -1.11
N LYS A 39 14.27 -4.35 -1.79
CA LYS A 39 13.61 -4.62 -3.07
C LYS A 39 12.09 -4.68 -2.91
N GLN A 40 11.62 -5.37 -1.89
CA GLN A 40 10.18 -5.50 -1.64
C GLN A 40 9.57 -4.15 -1.27
N ARG A 41 10.28 -3.39 -0.44
CA ARG A 41 9.83 -2.07 -0.04
C ARG A 41 9.69 -1.13 -1.24
N LEU A 42 10.71 -1.11 -2.10
CA LEU A 42 10.71 -0.25 -3.28
C LEU A 42 9.58 -0.62 -4.23
N ILE A 43 9.39 -1.91 -4.46
CA ILE A 43 8.34 -2.37 -5.37
C ILE A 43 6.96 -1.99 -4.83
N MET A 44 6.74 -2.21 -3.54
CA MET A 44 5.46 -1.86 -2.94
C MET A 44 5.23 -0.35 -2.95
N GLN A 45 6.28 0.44 -2.69
CA GLN A 45 6.21 1.89 -2.76
C GLN A 45 5.82 2.34 -4.16
N LEU A 46 6.50 1.83 -5.17
CA LEU A 46 6.26 2.26 -6.54
C LEU A 46 4.88 1.84 -7.03
N ARG A 47 4.42 0.66 -6.65
CA ARG A 47 3.13 0.15 -7.13
C ARG A 47 1.95 0.66 -6.30
N ASP A 48 2.01 0.48 -5.00
CA ASP A 48 0.84 0.72 -4.14
C ASP A 48 0.71 2.18 -3.69
N ILE A 49 1.81 2.89 -3.60
CA ILE A 49 1.77 4.30 -3.20
C ILE A 49 1.78 5.21 -4.43
N GLU A 50 2.66 4.94 -5.39
CA GLU A 50 2.84 5.82 -6.55
C GLU A 50 2.07 5.39 -7.78
N GLY A 51 1.53 4.18 -7.81
CA GLY A 51 0.68 3.73 -8.90
C GLY A 51 1.40 3.39 -10.19
N LYS A 52 2.69 3.07 -10.15
CA LYS A 52 3.44 2.72 -11.34
C LYS A 52 3.02 1.37 -11.88
N SER A 53 3.17 1.17 -13.18
CA SER A 53 2.87 -0.10 -13.80
C SER A 53 3.99 -1.12 -13.51
N TYR A 54 3.66 -2.41 -13.63
CA TYR A 54 4.66 -3.44 -13.47
C TYR A 54 5.82 -3.25 -14.45
N LYS A 55 5.50 -2.85 -15.68
CA LYS A 55 6.51 -2.62 -16.70
C LYS A 55 7.45 -1.49 -16.31
N GLU A 56 6.90 -0.41 -15.80
CA GLU A 56 7.70 0.72 -15.35
C GLU A 56 8.60 0.33 -14.18
N ILE A 57 8.05 -0.39 -13.22
CA ILE A 57 8.81 -0.82 -12.06
C ILE A 57 9.94 -1.75 -12.48
N ALA A 58 9.64 -2.70 -13.37
CA ALA A 58 10.64 -3.62 -13.89
C ALA A 58 11.79 -2.87 -14.54
N ALA A 59 11.47 -1.85 -15.33
CA ALA A 59 12.49 -1.05 -16.01
C ALA A 59 13.36 -0.28 -15.00
N VAL A 60 12.72 0.34 -14.02
CA VAL A 60 13.42 1.16 -13.03
C VAL A 60 14.35 0.30 -12.17
N LEU A 61 13.90 -0.87 -11.78
CA LEU A 61 14.66 -1.72 -10.86
C LEU A 61 15.48 -2.79 -11.55
N SER A 62 15.49 -2.82 -12.88
CA SER A 62 16.20 -3.82 -13.67
C SER A 62 15.77 -5.24 -13.31
N LEU A 63 14.46 -5.43 -13.23
CA LEU A 63 13.85 -6.72 -12.92
C LEU A 63 12.94 -7.12 -14.08
N THR A 64 12.54 -8.39 -14.08
CA THR A 64 11.47 -8.81 -14.97
C THR A 64 10.13 -8.47 -14.34
N GLU A 65 9.09 -8.40 -15.17
CA GLU A 65 7.75 -8.13 -14.63
C GLU A 65 7.31 -9.25 -13.68
N GLU A 66 7.72 -10.49 -13.99
CA GLU A 66 7.42 -11.61 -13.11
C GLU A 66 8.04 -11.43 -11.73
N GLN A 67 9.30 -10.98 -11.70
CA GLN A 67 9.98 -10.71 -10.44
C GLN A 67 9.29 -9.59 -9.68
N VAL A 68 8.82 -8.57 -10.38
CA VAL A 68 8.06 -7.50 -9.74
C VAL A 68 6.81 -8.03 -9.08
N LYS A 69 6.04 -8.87 -9.82
CA LYS A 69 4.80 -9.43 -9.30
C LYS A 69 5.03 -10.30 -8.08
N VAL A 70 6.03 -11.18 -8.15
CA VAL A 70 6.34 -12.08 -7.04
C VAL A 70 6.77 -11.31 -5.80
N ASN A 71 7.65 -10.33 -5.98
CA ASN A 71 8.12 -9.55 -4.84
C ASN A 71 7.01 -8.68 -4.25
N LEU A 72 6.14 -8.15 -5.09
CA LEU A 72 4.99 -7.39 -4.62
C LEU A 72 4.07 -8.26 -3.79
N PHE A 73 3.79 -9.46 -4.26
CA PHE A 73 2.94 -10.39 -3.53
C PHE A 73 3.53 -10.68 -2.14
N ARG A 74 4.82 -10.98 -2.11
CA ARG A 74 5.50 -11.27 -0.83
C ARG A 74 5.50 -10.07 0.10
N ALA A 75 5.73 -8.88 -0.45
CA ALA A 75 5.72 -7.66 0.34
C ALA A 75 4.35 -7.42 0.97
N ARG A 76 3.31 -7.54 0.15
CA ARG A 76 1.94 -7.33 0.63
C ARG A 76 1.53 -8.35 1.68
N GLN A 77 1.92 -9.60 1.47
CA GLN A 77 1.61 -10.65 2.44
C GLN A 77 2.25 -10.37 3.79
N LYS A 78 3.50 -9.96 3.77
CA LYS A 78 4.22 -9.70 5.01
C LYS A 78 3.64 -8.51 5.76
N VAL A 79 3.36 -7.43 5.04
CA VAL A 79 2.76 -6.24 5.65
C VAL A 79 1.37 -6.56 6.16
N LYS A 80 0.58 -7.25 5.35
CA LYS A 80 -0.78 -7.61 5.75
C LYS A 80 -0.79 -8.48 7.01
N GLN A 81 0.07 -9.49 7.04
CA GLN A 81 0.10 -10.40 8.19
C GLN A 81 0.51 -9.68 9.46
N THR A 82 1.53 -8.83 9.37
CA THR A 82 1.97 -8.07 10.54
C THR A 82 0.90 -7.09 10.99
N PHE A 83 0.23 -6.45 10.03
CA PHE A 83 -0.86 -5.52 10.34
C PHE A 83 -2.01 -6.23 11.06
N ILE A 84 -2.38 -7.41 10.57
CA ILE A 84 -3.43 -8.20 11.19
C ILE A 84 -3.03 -8.63 12.60
N ASP A 85 -1.78 -9.06 12.79
CA ASP A 85 -1.30 -9.47 14.08
C ASP A 85 -1.38 -8.33 15.09
N ILE A 86 -0.97 -7.14 14.67
CA ILE A 86 -1.03 -5.96 15.54
C ILE A 86 -2.47 -5.61 15.88
N GLU A 87 -3.35 -5.57 14.88
CA GLU A 87 -4.75 -5.26 15.09
C GLU A 87 -5.43 -6.32 15.93
N GLY A 88 -5.06 -7.58 15.70
CA GLY A 88 -5.61 -8.69 16.47
C GLY A 88 -5.27 -8.62 17.95
N TYR A 89 -4.07 -8.20 18.27
CA TYR A 89 -3.66 -8.04 19.65
C TYR A 89 -4.33 -6.83 20.32
N GLY A 90 -4.82 -5.90 19.53
CA GLY A 90 -5.52 -4.74 20.05
C GLY A 90 -6.96 -5.05 20.46
N LEU A 91 -7.41 -6.22 20.14
CA LEU A 91 -8.75 -6.65 20.52
C LEU A 91 -8.72 -7.33 21.87
#